data_13ec9b69fa24681a6d8991b1beb7c800
#
_entry.id   13ec9b69fa24681a6d8991b1beb7c800
#
_cell.length_a   1.000
_cell.length_b   1.000
_cell.length_c   1.000
_cell.angle_alpha   90.00
_cell.angle_beta   90.00
_cell.angle_gamma   90.00
#
_symmetry.space_group_name_H-M   'P 1'
#
loop_
_entity.id
_entity.type
_entity.pdbx_description
1 polymer ?
#
loop_
_entity_poly.entity_id
_entity_poly.type
_entity_poly.pdbx_seq_one_letter_code
_entity_poly.pdbx_strand_id
1 'polypeptide(L)'
;MVRAFVLYESEPDPERYERHAELCRKVPGGTFRHGEVFGAPMGEPAYAYYAEWEFPDGDVFGEAARSAEFMAAGKDAMEMGGRFHILFADVS
;
A
#
# COMPACT_ATOMS: atom_id res chain seq x y z
N MET A 1 0.43 12.52 -11.46
CA MET A 1 0.76 11.89 -10.17
C MET A 1 0.48 10.40 -10.25
N VAL A 2 1.34 9.59 -9.66
CA VAL A 2 1.14 8.14 -9.62
C VAL A 2 0.73 7.74 -8.21
N ARG A 3 -0.22 6.83 -8.10
CA ARG A 3 -0.65 6.30 -6.82
C ARG A 3 -0.63 4.77 -6.85
N ALA A 4 0.02 4.17 -5.86
CA ALA A 4 0.03 2.74 -5.68
C ALA A 4 -0.92 2.39 -4.54
N PHE A 5 -1.91 1.54 -4.84
CA PHE A 5 -2.90 1.14 -3.85
C PHE A 5 -2.66 -0.30 -3.43
N VAL A 6 -2.84 -0.57 -2.14
CA VAL A 6 -2.89 -1.94 -1.63
C VAL A 6 -4.24 -2.12 -0.94
N LEU A 7 -5.01 -3.07 -1.41
CA LEU A 7 -6.36 -3.33 -0.89
C LEU A 7 -6.37 -4.72 -0.24
N TYR A 8 -6.69 -4.75 1.05
CA TYR A 8 -6.68 -5.99 1.84
C TYR A 8 -8.10 -6.50 2.05
N GLU A 9 -8.31 -7.79 1.83
CA GLU A 9 -9.64 -8.41 2.01
C GLU A 9 -10.01 -8.55 3.47
N SER A 10 -9.03 -8.64 4.37
CA SER A 10 -9.28 -8.66 5.80
C SER A 10 -8.38 -7.68 6.52
N GLU A 11 -8.82 -7.23 7.68
CA GLU A 11 -8.07 -6.25 8.47
C GLU A 11 -6.82 -6.91 9.05
N PRO A 12 -5.62 -6.32 8.83
CA PRO A 12 -4.39 -6.89 9.39
C PRO A 12 -4.31 -6.65 10.90
N ASP A 13 -3.50 -7.46 11.58
CA ASP A 13 -3.20 -7.22 12.99
C ASP A 13 -2.51 -5.87 13.15
N PRO A 14 -3.03 -4.97 14.02
CA PRO A 14 -2.51 -3.61 14.13
C PRO A 14 -1.02 -3.52 14.48
N GLU A 15 -0.56 -4.32 15.42
CA GLU A 15 0.84 -4.29 15.83
C GLU A 15 1.77 -4.80 14.72
N ARG A 16 1.36 -5.88 14.06
CA ARG A 16 2.15 -6.43 12.96
C ARG A 16 2.17 -5.46 11.79
N TYR A 17 1.02 -4.82 11.50
CA TYR A 17 0.95 -3.88 10.39
C TYR A 17 1.81 -2.65 10.63
N GLU A 18 1.91 -2.17 11.86
CA GLU A 18 2.75 -1.00 12.15
C GLU A 18 4.22 -1.24 11.79
N ARG A 19 4.72 -2.46 12.02
CA ARG A 19 6.07 -2.82 11.58
C ARG A 19 6.21 -2.81 10.07
N HIS A 20 5.17 -3.28 9.37
CA HIS A 20 5.14 -3.24 7.90
C HIS A 20 5.10 -1.79 7.40
N ALA A 21 4.28 -0.96 8.03
CA ALA A 21 4.14 0.45 7.66
C ALA A 21 5.47 1.21 7.77
N GLU A 22 6.30 0.87 8.76
CA GLU A 22 7.63 1.49 8.88
C GLU A 22 8.51 1.20 7.67
N LEU A 23 8.46 -0.03 7.14
CA LEU A 23 9.16 -0.38 5.92
C LEU A 23 8.61 0.39 4.73
N CYS A 24 7.29 0.50 4.65
CA CYS A 24 6.63 1.21 3.56
C CYS A 24 6.99 2.70 3.54
N ARG A 25 7.15 3.31 4.71
CA ARG A 25 7.51 4.74 4.82
C ARG A 25 8.93 5.03 4.33
N LYS A 26 9.78 4.02 4.25
CA LYS A 26 11.16 4.17 3.77
C LYS A 26 11.27 4.16 2.25
N VAL A 27 10.21 3.83 1.54
CA VAL A 27 10.21 3.84 0.08
C VAL A 27 10.46 5.27 -0.41
N PRO A 28 11.51 5.48 -1.25
CA PRO A 28 11.90 6.83 -1.60
C PRO A 28 10.91 7.52 -2.54
N GLY A 29 10.72 8.81 -2.35
CA GLY A 29 9.94 9.67 -3.25
C GLY A 29 8.43 9.59 -3.08
N GLY A 30 7.93 8.70 -2.24
CA GLY A 30 6.51 8.54 -2.02
C GLY A 30 6.06 8.97 -0.64
N THR A 31 4.78 9.27 -0.52
CA THR A 31 4.12 9.50 0.77
C THR A 31 3.24 8.30 1.04
N PHE A 32 3.45 7.63 2.15
CA PHE A 32 2.71 6.43 2.52
C PHE A 32 1.61 6.74 3.52
N ARG A 33 0.41 6.20 3.27
CA ARG A 33 -0.75 6.31 4.16
C ARG A 33 -1.48 4.98 4.19
N HIS A 34 -2.12 4.68 5.31
CA HIS A 34 -2.94 3.48 5.42
C HIS A 34 -4.10 3.72 6.36
N GLY A 35 -5.13 2.89 6.27
CA GLY A 35 -6.29 3.04 7.12
C GLY A 35 -7.35 1.97 6.89
N GLU A 36 -8.38 2.05 7.69
CA GLU A 36 -9.51 1.15 7.68
C GLU A 36 -10.52 1.55 6.61
N VAL A 37 -11.05 0.57 5.89
CA VAL A 37 -12.19 0.81 5.00
C VAL A 37 -13.45 0.67 5.87
N PHE A 38 -14.20 1.75 6.02
CA PHE A 38 -15.33 1.76 6.94
C PHE A 38 -16.70 1.56 6.26
N GLY A 39 -16.74 1.57 4.94
CA GLY A 39 -18.01 1.40 4.26
C GLY A 39 -17.90 1.54 2.75
N ALA A 40 -19.03 1.35 2.09
CA ALA A 40 -19.20 1.51 0.66
C ALA A 40 -20.59 2.09 0.41
N PRO A 41 -20.83 2.75 -0.73
CA PRO A 41 -22.15 3.36 -0.98
C PRO A 41 -23.27 2.33 -1.15
N MET A 42 -22.92 1.10 -1.54
CA MET A 42 -23.91 0.03 -1.74
C MET A 42 -23.32 -1.28 -1.22
N GLY A 43 -24.00 -1.87 -0.23
CA GLY A 43 -23.62 -3.17 0.32
C GLY A 43 -22.34 -3.13 1.16
N GLU A 44 -21.81 -4.30 1.42
CA GLU A 44 -20.57 -4.47 2.17
C GLU A 44 -19.37 -4.19 1.26
N PRO A 45 -18.35 -3.46 1.73
CA PRO A 45 -17.15 -3.26 0.93
C PRO A 45 -16.39 -4.57 0.72
N ALA A 46 -15.78 -4.71 -0.45
CA ALA A 46 -15.01 -5.90 -0.79
C ALA A 46 -13.69 -6.00 -0.03
N TYR A 47 -13.24 -4.88 0.52
CA TYR A 47 -11.95 -4.79 1.22
C TYR A 47 -12.14 -4.17 2.59
N ALA A 48 -11.32 -4.60 3.54
CA ALA A 48 -11.43 -4.16 4.94
C ALA A 48 -10.38 -3.13 5.32
N TYR A 49 -9.26 -3.09 4.60
CA TYR A 49 -8.14 -2.22 4.92
C TYR A 49 -7.46 -1.74 3.65
N TYR A 50 -6.75 -0.62 3.74
CA TYR A 50 -6.22 0.06 2.57
C TYR A 50 -4.89 0.72 2.90
N ALA A 51 -4.00 0.72 1.93
CA ALA A 51 -2.76 1.46 2.00
C ALA A 51 -2.49 2.11 0.66
N GLU A 52 -1.70 3.18 0.66
CA GLU A 52 -1.31 3.83 -0.58
C GLU A 52 0.05 4.49 -0.46
N TRP A 53 0.75 4.57 -1.58
CA TRP A 53 1.84 5.53 -1.79
C TRP A 53 1.40 6.51 -2.86
N GLU A 54 1.78 7.77 -2.68
CA GLU A 54 1.59 8.80 -3.67
C GLU A 54 2.94 9.31 -4.13
N PHE A 55 3.16 9.32 -5.45
CA PHE A 55 4.41 9.78 -6.06
C PHE A 55 4.11 10.96 -6.98
N PRO A 56 5.01 11.96 -7.07
CA PRO A 56 4.75 13.14 -7.90
C PRO A 56 4.62 12.84 -9.39
N ASP A 57 5.37 11.87 -9.89
CA ASP A 57 5.34 11.51 -11.31
C ASP A 57 5.81 10.07 -11.54
N GLY A 58 5.77 9.64 -12.81
CA GLY A 58 6.15 8.28 -13.19
C GLY A 58 7.63 7.98 -13.05
N ASP A 59 8.49 8.97 -13.19
CA ASP A 59 9.93 8.77 -13.06
C ASP A 59 10.30 8.47 -11.61
N VAL A 60 9.74 9.24 -10.68
CA VAL A 60 9.94 9.00 -9.24
C VAL A 60 9.37 7.64 -8.84
N PHE A 61 8.16 7.30 -9.34
CA PHE A 61 7.57 6.00 -9.09
C PHE A 61 8.47 4.87 -9.62
N GLY A 62 8.98 5.01 -10.85
CA GLY A 62 9.85 4.01 -11.45
C GLY A 62 11.11 3.74 -10.64
N GLU A 63 11.73 4.80 -10.11
CA GLU A 63 12.90 4.66 -9.24
C GLU A 63 12.52 3.96 -7.92
N ALA A 64 11.39 4.37 -7.33
CA ALA A 64 10.91 3.76 -6.10
C ALA A 64 10.63 2.27 -6.29
N ALA A 65 10.00 1.90 -7.39
CA ALA A 65 9.66 0.51 -7.68
C ALA A 65 10.89 -0.40 -7.83
N ARG A 66 12.04 0.19 -8.17
CA ARG A 66 13.30 -0.53 -8.30
C ARG A 66 14.15 -0.48 -7.03
N SER A 67 13.69 0.22 -6.00
CA SER A 67 14.47 0.40 -4.78
C SER A 67 14.48 -0.85 -3.90
N ALA A 68 15.54 -0.99 -3.11
CA ALA A 68 15.62 -2.06 -2.12
C ALA A 68 14.53 -1.94 -1.07
N GLU A 69 14.14 -0.70 -0.75
CA GLU A 69 13.10 -0.42 0.23
C GLU A 69 11.73 -0.94 -0.24
N PHE A 70 11.41 -0.73 -1.52
CA PHE A 70 10.14 -1.22 -2.07
C PHE A 70 10.12 -2.75 -2.09
N MET A 71 11.25 -3.37 -2.45
CA MET A 71 11.38 -4.82 -2.44
C MET A 71 11.24 -5.38 -1.03
N ALA A 72 11.82 -4.72 -0.02
CA ALA A 72 11.70 -5.14 1.37
C ALA A 72 10.26 -5.05 1.86
N ALA A 73 9.54 -3.99 1.50
CA ALA A 73 8.13 -3.85 1.84
C ALA A 73 7.28 -4.94 1.19
N GLY A 74 7.56 -5.26 -0.08
CA GLY A 74 6.86 -6.32 -0.79
C GLY A 74 7.08 -7.69 -0.17
N LYS A 75 8.32 -7.99 0.20
CA LYS A 75 8.66 -9.24 0.87
C LYS A 75 7.93 -9.36 2.20
N ASP A 76 7.91 -8.27 2.98
CA ASP A 76 7.23 -8.27 4.27
C ASP A 76 5.73 -8.46 4.10
N ALA A 77 5.13 -7.87 3.07
CA ALA A 77 3.71 -8.06 2.77
C ALA A 77 3.39 -9.54 2.53
N MET A 78 4.25 -10.24 1.80
CA MET A 78 4.08 -11.67 1.57
C MET A 78 4.21 -12.47 2.86
N GLU A 79 5.12 -12.09 3.75
CA GLU A 79 5.33 -12.76 5.03
C GLU A 79 4.16 -12.57 5.99
N MET A 80 3.47 -11.42 5.91
CA MET A 80 2.28 -11.19 6.73
C MET A 80 1.14 -12.13 6.35
N GLY A 81 1.10 -12.59 5.11
CA GLY A 81 0.02 -13.43 4.61
C GLY A 81 -1.25 -12.65 4.36
N GLY A 82 -2.35 -13.39 4.15
CA GLY A 82 -3.62 -12.78 3.83
C GLY A 82 -3.77 -12.51 2.33
N ARG A 83 -4.94 -12.03 1.94
CA ARG A 83 -5.22 -11.71 0.55
C ARG A 83 -5.22 -10.21 0.35
N PHE A 84 -4.47 -9.75 -0.63
CA PHE A 84 -4.45 -8.35 -0.98
C PHE A 84 -4.24 -8.18 -2.48
N HIS A 85 -4.61 -7.00 -2.96
CA HIS A 85 -4.44 -6.62 -4.37
C HIS A 85 -3.65 -5.32 -4.41
N ILE A 86 -2.72 -5.26 -5.36
CA ILE A 86 -1.91 -4.06 -5.57
C ILE A 86 -2.26 -3.50 -6.94
N LEU A 87 -2.54 -2.19 -6.98
CA LEU A 87 -2.89 -1.49 -8.21
C LEU A 87 -2.04 -0.24 -8.34
N PHE A 88 -1.64 0.08 -9.56
CA PHE A 88 -0.95 1.33 -9.84
C PHE A 88 -1.86 2.18 -10.73
N ALA A 89 -2.03 3.43 -10.37
CA ALA A 89 -2.90 4.34 -11.12
C ALA A 89 -2.18 5.64 -11.43
N ASP A 90 -2.45 6.15 -12.63
CA ASP A 90 -2.03 7.48 -13.03
C ASP A 90 -3.19 8.41 -12.72
N VAL A 91 -2.97 9.36 -11.82
CA VAL A 91 -4.03 10.23 -11.32
C VAL A 91 -3.84 11.64 -11.88
N SER A 92 -4.87 12.15 -12.50
CA SER A 92 -4.87 13.50 -13.07
C SER A 92 -5.55 14.51 -12.17
#